data_8dc2ffd9d7fa4e660a8d2359c3bc19a7
#
_entry.id   8dc2ffd9d7fa4e660a8d2359c3bc19a7
#
_cell.length_a   1.000
_cell.length_b   1.000
_cell.length_c   1.000
_cell.angle_alpha   90.00
_cell.angle_beta   90.00
_cell.angle_gamma   90.00
#
_symmetry.space_group_name_H-M   'P 1'
#
loop_
_entity.id
_entity.type
_entity.pdbx_description
1 polymer ?
#
loop_
_entity_poly.entity_id
_entity_poly.type
_entity_poly.pdbx_seq_one_letter_code
_entity_poly.pdbx_strand_id
1 'polypeptide(L)'
;MDTIESYQAVIKQVINEYAKLRPSHGNIHLEPIFDDENSRYALMQFGWDRERRVRGNLIYVSIKNNKVFIEYDGIENGITQDLVQKGIPERDIVLAFLPEFQAVGGQ
;
A
#
# COMPACT_ATOMS: atom_id res chain seq x y z
N MET A 1 -11.76 10.66 17.20
CA MET A 1 -11.14 9.42 16.75
C MET A 1 -9.65 9.62 16.64
N ASP A 2 -8.89 8.62 17.04
CA ASP A 2 -7.44 8.66 16.95
C ASP A 2 -7.00 8.75 15.49
N THR A 3 -6.01 9.60 15.23
CA THR A 3 -5.46 9.76 13.88
C THR A 3 -4.94 8.43 13.34
N ILE A 4 -4.22 7.68 14.19
CA ILE A 4 -3.66 6.40 13.76
C ILE A 4 -4.77 5.43 13.38
N GLU A 5 -5.82 5.34 14.20
CA GLU A 5 -6.94 4.45 13.88
C GLU A 5 -7.61 4.84 12.58
N SER A 6 -7.75 6.15 12.35
CA SER A 6 -8.35 6.64 11.12
C SER A 6 -7.51 6.26 9.91
N TYR A 7 -6.19 6.43 10.01
CA TYR A 7 -5.30 6.09 8.92
C TYR A 7 -5.28 4.59 8.66
N GLN A 8 -5.31 3.79 9.73
CA GLN A 8 -5.36 2.33 9.59
C GLN A 8 -6.60 1.92 8.81
N ALA A 9 -7.74 2.51 9.15
CA ALA A 9 -8.99 2.17 8.47
C ALA A 9 -8.93 2.51 6.99
N VAL A 10 -8.38 3.68 6.65
CA VAL A 10 -8.28 4.11 5.26
C VAL A 10 -7.35 3.17 4.49
N ILE A 11 -6.19 2.86 5.05
CA ILE A 11 -5.23 1.99 4.38
C ILE A 11 -5.85 0.62 4.12
N LYS A 12 -6.51 0.06 5.12
CA LYS A 12 -7.13 -1.25 4.95
C LYS A 12 -8.23 -1.21 3.89
N GLN A 13 -8.98 -0.13 3.83
CA GLN A 13 -10.02 0.00 2.82
C GLN A 13 -9.43 0.04 1.42
N VAL A 14 -8.37 0.83 1.22
CA VAL A 14 -7.73 0.93 -0.08
C VAL A 14 -7.18 -0.42 -0.50
N ILE A 15 -6.48 -1.11 0.40
CA ILE A 15 -5.91 -2.42 0.08
C ILE A 15 -7.00 -3.42 -0.25
N ASN A 16 -8.10 -3.42 0.51
CA ASN A 16 -9.20 -4.34 0.23
C ASN A 16 -9.84 -4.08 -1.12
N GLU A 17 -9.90 -2.81 -1.53
CA GLU A 17 -10.45 -2.49 -2.83
C GLU A 17 -9.58 -3.05 -3.95
N TYR A 18 -8.26 -2.91 -3.81
CA TYR A 18 -7.36 -3.48 -4.81
C TYR A 18 -7.35 -5.00 -4.77
N ALA A 19 -7.57 -5.60 -3.60
CA ALA A 19 -7.61 -7.04 -3.49
C ALA A 19 -8.77 -7.65 -4.25
N LYS A 20 -9.80 -6.87 -4.53
CA LYS A 20 -10.95 -7.36 -5.29
C LYS A 20 -10.70 -7.35 -6.79
N LEU A 21 -9.65 -6.68 -7.23
CA LEU A 21 -9.32 -6.66 -8.65
C LEU A 21 -8.66 -7.97 -9.02
N ARG A 22 -8.95 -8.43 -10.22
CA ARG A 22 -8.38 -9.69 -10.70
C ARG A 22 -7.37 -9.39 -11.78
N PRO A 23 -6.23 -10.06 -11.77
CA PRO A 23 -5.31 -9.95 -12.89
C PRO A 23 -6.01 -10.35 -14.17
N SER A 24 -5.60 -9.77 -15.27
CA SER A 24 -6.23 -10.03 -16.54
C SER A 24 -5.93 -11.43 -17.07
N HIS A 25 -4.91 -12.11 -16.53
CA HIS A 25 -4.55 -13.44 -16.98
C HIS A 25 -3.72 -14.14 -15.91
N GLY A 26 -3.62 -15.48 -16.03
CA GLY A 26 -2.88 -16.28 -15.10
C GLY A 26 -3.66 -16.64 -13.86
N ASN A 27 -3.05 -17.45 -13.01
CA ASN A 27 -3.61 -17.86 -11.73
C ASN A 27 -2.91 -17.10 -10.61
N ILE A 28 -3.20 -15.83 -10.51
CA ILE A 28 -2.57 -14.97 -9.52
C ILE A 28 -3.61 -14.56 -8.49
N HIS A 29 -3.28 -14.73 -7.23
CA HIS A 29 -4.14 -14.40 -6.11
C HIS A 29 -3.60 -13.19 -5.39
N LEU A 30 -4.51 -12.33 -4.93
CA LEU A 30 -4.16 -11.16 -4.13
C LEU A 30 -4.67 -11.40 -2.72
N GLU A 31 -3.80 -11.17 -1.74
CA GLU A 31 -4.13 -11.44 -0.34
C GLU A 31 -3.74 -10.26 0.53
N PRO A 32 -4.71 -9.60 1.17
CA PRO A 32 -4.39 -8.53 2.12
C PRO A 32 -3.81 -9.13 3.40
N ILE A 33 -2.81 -8.46 3.95
CA ILE A 33 -2.23 -8.83 5.22
C ILE A 33 -2.16 -7.57 6.07
N PHE A 34 -2.84 -7.60 7.23
CA PHE A 34 -2.94 -6.43 8.09
C PHE A 34 -2.39 -6.74 9.47
N ASP A 35 -1.63 -5.82 10.01
CA ASP A 35 -1.09 -5.92 11.37
C ASP A 35 -1.33 -4.59 12.05
N ASP A 36 -2.48 -4.48 12.72
CA ASP A 36 -2.84 -3.23 13.40
C ASP A 36 -1.91 -2.94 14.58
N GLU A 37 -1.38 -3.97 15.20
CA GLU A 37 -0.54 -3.79 16.37
C GLU A 37 0.75 -3.07 16.01
N ASN A 38 1.34 -3.44 14.89
CA ASN A 38 2.59 -2.84 14.43
C ASN A 38 2.38 -1.83 13.31
N SER A 39 1.13 -1.56 12.96
CA SER A 39 0.76 -0.60 11.90
C SER A 39 1.46 -0.91 10.60
N ARG A 40 1.31 -2.15 10.13
CA ARG A 40 1.88 -2.58 8.86
C ARG A 40 0.82 -3.26 8.03
N TYR A 41 0.78 -2.92 6.74
CA TYR A 41 -0.29 -3.32 5.86
C TYR A 41 0.28 -3.66 4.50
N ALA A 42 -0.14 -4.79 3.95
CA ALA A 42 0.39 -5.24 2.68
C ALA A 42 -0.69 -5.87 1.84
N LEU A 43 -0.48 -5.83 0.53
CA LEU A 43 -1.25 -6.63 -0.41
C LEU A 43 -0.25 -7.54 -1.10
N MET A 44 -0.36 -8.82 -0.82
CA MET A 44 0.54 -9.81 -1.39
C MET A 44 -0.07 -10.39 -2.65
N GLN A 45 0.80 -10.76 -3.58
CA GLN A 45 0.37 -11.48 -4.76
C GLN A 45 1.17 -12.77 -4.88
N PHE A 46 0.51 -13.82 -5.34
CA PHE A 46 1.19 -15.10 -5.54
C PHE A 46 0.38 -15.94 -6.51
N GLY A 47 1.07 -16.81 -7.20
CA GLY A 47 0.42 -17.68 -8.15
C GLY A 47 1.34 -18.00 -9.30
N TRP A 48 0.73 -18.25 -10.45
CA TRP A 48 1.45 -18.65 -11.65
C TRP A 48 0.95 -17.87 -12.85
N ASP A 49 1.86 -17.35 -13.64
CA ASP A 49 1.57 -16.76 -14.93
C ASP A 49 2.17 -17.70 -15.96
N ARG A 50 1.32 -18.63 -16.46
CA ARG A 50 1.76 -19.73 -17.31
C ARG A 50 2.75 -20.58 -16.53
N GLU A 51 4.01 -20.64 -16.95
CA GLU A 51 5.01 -21.44 -16.27
C GLU A 51 5.84 -20.65 -15.29
N ARG A 52 5.58 -19.35 -15.15
CA ARG A 52 6.38 -18.49 -14.28
C ARG A 52 5.71 -18.30 -12.92
N ARG A 53 6.47 -18.53 -11.88
CA ARG A 53 5.99 -18.28 -10.53
C ARG A 53 5.96 -16.79 -10.25
N VAL A 54 4.82 -16.29 -9.76
CA VAL A 54 4.65 -14.90 -9.38
C VAL A 54 4.45 -14.87 -7.87
N ARG A 55 5.22 -14.03 -7.17
CA ARG A 55 5.10 -13.87 -5.74
C ARG A 55 5.71 -12.54 -5.33
N GLY A 56 5.25 -12.00 -4.20
CA GLY A 56 5.78 -10.75 -3.68
C GLY A 56 4.69 -9.86 -3.19
N ASN A 57 5.08 -8.66 -2.74
CA ASN A 57 4.08 -7.69 -2.31
C ASN A 57 3.79 -6.76 -3.48
N LEU A 58 2.52 -6.40 -3.58
CA LEU A 58 2.05 -5.42 -4.56
C LEU A 58 1.96 -4.05 -3.92
N ILE A 59 1.63 -4.01 -2.62
CA ILE A 59 1.55 -2.80 -1.83
C ILE A 59 2.14 -3.13 -0.46
N TYR A 60 2.93 -2.20 0.09
CA TYR A 60 3.39 -2.33 1.47
C TYR A 60 3.43 -0.94 2.10
N VAL A 61 2.71 -0.78 3.21
CA VAL A 61 2.52 0.50 3.86
C VAL A 61 2.71 0.34 5.36
N SER A 62 3.35 1.31 5.99
CA SER A 62 3.45 1.33 7.45
C SER A 62 3.08 2.71 7.96
N ILE A 63 2.78 2.79 9.26
CA ILE A 63 2.50 4.06 9.92
C ILE A 63 3.53 4.25 11.02
N LYS A 64 4.18 5.40 11.03
CA LYS A 64 5.13 5.78 12.06
C LYS A 64 5.00 7.28 12.30
N ASN A 65 4.98 7.69 13.56
CA ASN A 65 4.96 9.11 13.92
C ASN A 65 3.83 9.85 13.23
N ASN A 66 2.66 9.21 13.18
CA ASN A 66 1.45 9.78 12.58
C ASN A 66 1.60 10.07 11.10
N LYS A 67 2.52 9.39 10.42
CA LYS A 67 2.70 9.51 8.99
C LYS A 67 2.61 8.15 8.34
N VAL A 68 2.14 8.16 7.10
CA VAL A 68 1.94 6.94 6.31
C VAL A 68 3.14 6.80 5.38
N PHE A 69 3.87 5.71 5.54
CA PHE A 69 5.04 5.43 4.72
C PHE A 69 4.67 4.37 3.69
N ILE A 70 4.67 4.76 2.43
CA ILE A 70 4.45 3.80 1.35
C ILE A 70 5.80 3.19 1.04
N GLU A 71 6.00 1.95 1.50
CA GLU A 71 7.28 1.27 1.35
C GLU A 71 7.42 0.65 -0.03
N TYR A 72 6.32 0.21 -0.61
CA TYR A 72 6.31 -0.34 -1.94
C TYR A 72 4.94 -0.12 -2.56
N ASP A 73 4.93 0.26 -3.82
CA ASP A 73 3.69 0.56 -4.52
C ASP A 73 3.83 0.06 -5.96
N GLY A 74 3.25 -1.10 -6.23
CA GLY A 74 3.27 -1.69 -7.56
C GLY A 74 2.01 -1.43 -8.36
N ILE A 75 1.16 -0.53 -7.89
CA ILE A 75 -0.04 -0.14 -8.60
C ILE A 75 0.34 0.84 -9.70
N GLU A 76 -0.20 0.65 -10.89
CA GLU A 76 0.20 1.43 -12.05
C GLU A 76 0.16 2.93 -11.82
N ASN A 77 -0.92 3.41 -11.23
CA ASN A 77 -1.09 4.85 -10.97
C ASN A 77 -0.74 5.21 -9.53
N GLY A 78 -0.25 4.24 -8.75
CA GLY A 78 0.05 4.47 -7.35
C GLY A 78 -1.19 4.52 -6.49
N ILE A 79 -1.00 4.39 -5.17
CA ILE A 79 -2.12 4.43 -4.24
C ILE A 79 -2.23 5.76 -3.51
N THR A 80 -1.31 6.71 -3.75
CA THR A 80 -1.30 7.97 -3.02
C THR A 80 -2.62 8.70 -3.16
N GLN A 81 -3.14 8.82 -4.38
CA GLN A 81 -4.39 9.54 -4.58
C GLN A 81 -5.57 8.85 -3.90
N ASP A 82 -5.57 7.52 -3.89
CA ASP A 82 -6.63 6.79 -3.19
C ASP A 82 -6.62 7.12 -1.71
N LEU A 83 -5.44 7.17 -1.10
CA LEU A 83 -5.31 7.50 0.31
C LEU A 83 -5.76 8.93 0.59
N VAL A 84 -5.35 9.86 -0.27
CA VAL A 84 -5.72 11.26 -0.10
C VAL A 84 -7.23 11.43 -0.22
N GLN A 85 -7.83 10.79 -1.20
CA GLN A 85 -9.27 10.92 -1.41
C GLN A 85 -10.08 10.39 -0.25
N LYS A 86 -9.53 9.43 0.49
CA LYS A 86 -10.22 8.84 1.62
C LYS A 86 -9.88 9.51 2.94
N GLY A 87 -9.10 10.57 2.91
CA GLY A 87 -8.94 11.42 4.09
C GLY A 87 -7.56 11.53 4.69
N ILE A 88 -6.55 10.90 4.10
CA ILE A 88 -5.18 11.06 4.62
C ILE A 88 -4.55 12.27 3.93
N PRO A 89 -4.16 13.30 4.70
CA PRO A 89 -3.54 14.47 4.08
C PRO A 89 -2.25 14.10 3.35
N GLU A 90 -2.04 14.73 2.21
CA GLU A 90 -0.86 14.42 1.41
C GLU A 90 0.42 14.67 2.19
N ARG A 91 0.43 15.69 3.06
CA ARG A 91 1.61 16.02 3.86
C ARG A 91 2.01 14.90 4.83
N ASP A 92 1.07 13.99 5.13
CA ASP A 92 1.35 12.88 6.03
C ASP A 92 1.75 11.62 5.30
N ILE A 93 1.89 11.68 3.96
CA ILE A 93 2.26 10.52 3.16
C ILE A 93 3.72 10.67 2.73
N VAL A 94 4.50 9.63 2.99
CA VAL A 94 5.93 9.60 2.62
C VAL A 94 6.12 8.45 1.64
N LEU A 95 6.77 8.74 0.51
CA LEU A 95 7.10 7.73 -0.48
C LEU A 95 8.45 7.13 -0.10
N ALA A 96 8.41 6.11 0.76
CA ALA A 96 9.62 5.57 1.36
C ALA A 96 10.47 4.77 0.39
N PHE A 97 9.91 4.41 -0.76
CA PHE A 97 10.66 3.68 -1.78
C PHE A 97 11.59 4.60 -2.59
N LEU A 98 11.48 5.92 -2.40
CA LEU A 98 12.36 6.86 -3.08
C LEU A 98 13.59 7.14 -2.22
N PRO A 99 14.72 7.48 -2.84
CA PRO A 99 15.87 7.90 -2.05
C PRO A 99 15.51 9.07 -1.16
N GLU A 100 16.17 9.15 -0.01
CA GLU A 100 15.80 10.11 1.01
C GLU A 100 15.80 11.53 0.48
N PHE A 101 16.82 11.91 -0.31
CA PHE A 101 16.90 13.27 -0.81
C PHE A 101 15.74 13.60 -1.76
N GLN A 102 15.17 12.61 -2.44
CA GLN A 102 14.01 12.83 -3.29
C GLN A 102 12.73 12.84 -2.47
N ALA A 103 12.68 12.04 -1.41
CA ALA A 103 11.50 11.97 -0.57
C ALA A 103 11.29 13.26 0.21
N VAL A 104 12.35 14.01 0.46
CA VAL A 104 12.20 15.30 1.13
C VAL A 104 11.79 16.39 0.17
N GLY A 105 11.22 16.03 -0.94
CA GLY A 105 10.58 17.00 -1.80
C GLY A 105 11.52 17.72 -2.73
N GLY A 106 12.63 17.13 -2.99
CA GLY A 106 13.55 17.76 -3.90
C GLY A 106 14.09 19.04 -3.33
N GLN A 107 14.26 19.05 -2.05
CA GLN A 107 14.83 20.21 -1.40
C GLN A 107 16.10 20.59 -1.97
#